data_71effe77848c8ad2f872b429548803ae
#
_entry.id   71effe77848c8ad2f872b429548803ae
#
_cell.length_a   1.000
_cell.length_b   1.000
_cell.length_c   1.000
_cell.angle_alpha   90.00
_cell.angle_beta   90.00
_cell.angle_gamma   90.00
#
_symmetry.space_group_name_H-M   'P 1'
#
loop_
_entity.id
_entity.type
_entity.pdbx_description
1 polymer ?
#
loop_
_entity_poly.entity_id
_entity_poly.type
_entity_poly.pdbx_seq_one_letter_code
_entity_poly.pdbx_strand_id
1 'polypeptide(L)'
;MVYHHPSEELLVIGVTGTSGKSSTIHWLRQLLEAAGFVVGSLSTVDFYVAGKEKLNDQKMTMLGKMQIQKYLREMVAAGCQIAIIETTSEGAVQYRHWFINYDIIVLTNLYPEHIESHGSFEKYKEAKKSIFRYVAKCKRKENRNVLGELIPKVAIVNGESEYANEFLAF
;
A
#
# COMPACT_ATOMS: atom_id res chain seq x y z
N MET A 1 14.76 -1.15 -16.62
CA MET A 1 13.98 -1.87 -15.57
C MET A 1 12.89 -2.67 -16.27
N VAL A 2 12.70 -3.94 -15.93
CA VAL A 2 11.82 -4.88 -16.68
C VAL A 2 10.37 -4.43 -16.80
N TYR A 3 9.82 -3.75 -15.79
CA TYR A 3 8.40 -3.36 -15.72
C TYR A 3 8.14 -1.86 -15.92
N HIS A 4 9.14 -1.07 -16.31
CA HIS A 4 8.99 0.36 -16.68
C HIS A 4 8.26 1.23 -15.63
N HIS A 5 8.54 1.02 -14.33
CA HIS A 5 8.00 1.83 -13.22
C HIS A 5 6.45 1.99 -13.22
N PRO A 6 5.67 0.90 -13.20
CA PRO A 6 4.21 0.99 -13.36
C PRO A 6 3.52 1.81 -12.26
N SER A 7 4.12 1.94 -11.07
CA SER A 7 3.58 2.78 -10.00
C SER A 7 3.54 4.27 -10.35
N GLU A 8 4.28 4.73 -11.36
CA GLU A 8 4.21 6.12 -11.82
C GLU A 8 2.92 6.41 -12.62
N GLU A 9 2.28 5.36 -13.15
CA GLU A 9 1.09 5.46 -13.99
C GLU A 9 -0.21 5.26 -13.19
N LEU A 10 -0.12 4.92 -11.90
CA LEU A 10 -1.23 4.62 -11.00
C LEU A 10 -1.24 5.59 -9.81
N LEU A 11 -2.41 5.89 -9.27
CA LEU A 11 -2.51 6.36 -7.88
C LEU A 11 -2.31 5.15 -6.96
N VAL A 12 -1.26 5.18 -6.14
CA VAL A 12 -0.91 4.03 -5.29
C VAL A 12 -1.21 4.31 -3.83
N ILE A 13 -2.05 3.48 -3.24
CA ILE A 13 -2.45 3.53 -1.84
C ILE A 13 -1.80 2.35 -1.10
N GLY A 14 -0.95 2.63 -0.12
CA GLY A 14 -0.44 1.64 0.80
C GLY A 14 -1.33 1.52 2.03
N VAL A 15 -1.66 0.32 2.46
CA VAL A 15 -2.41 0.08 3.70
C VAL A 15 -1.56 -0.74 4.65
N THR A 16 -1.25 -0.17 5.80
CA THR A 16 -0.50 -0.84 6.88
C THR A 16 -1.26 -0.77 8.20
N GLY A 17 -0.82 -1.51 9.18
CA GLY A 17 -1.41 -1.59 10.51
C GLY A 17 -1.16 -2.94 11.16
N THR A 18 -1.58 -3.10 12.39
CA THR A 18 -1.49 -4.38 13.08
C THR A 18 -2.59 -5.31 12.57
N SER A 19 -3.84 -4.88 12.57
CA SER A 19 -5.00 -5.63 12.05
C SER A 19 -5.85 -4.80 11.09
N GLY A 20 -6.83 -5.44 10.44
CA GLY A 20 -7.82 -4.78 9.59
C GLY A 20 -7.31 -4.33 8.21
N LYS A 21 -6.06 -4.59 7.85
CA LYS A 21 -5.45 -4.19 6.56
C LYS A 21 -6.24 -4.71 5.35
N SER A 22 -6.42 -6.02 5.27
CA SER A 22 -7.13 -6.66 4.13
C SER A 22 -8.60 -6.24 4.08
N SER A 23 -9.27 -6.10 5.24
CA SER A 23 -10.64 -5.58 5.31
C SER A 23 -10.73 -4.15 4.81
N THR A 24 -9.79 -3.28 5.22
CA THR A 24 -9.73 -1.90 4.73
C THR A 24 -9.52 -1.86 3.21
N ILE A 25 -8.64 -2.70 2.67
CA ILE A 25 -8.40 -2.81 1.22
C ILE A 25 -9.69 -3.23 0.51
N HIS A 26 -10.37 -4.25 1.01
CA HIS A 26 -11.61 -4.75 0.43
C HIS A 26 -12.70 -3.68 0.37
N TRP A 27 -12.96 -2.97 1.48
CA TRP A 27 -13.97 -1.91 1.52
C TRP A 27 -13.57 -0.70 0.69
N LEU A 28 -12.31 -0.28 0.75
CA LEU A 28 -11.80 0.84 -0.03
C LEU A 28 -11.90 0.56 -1.54
N ARG A 29 -11.58 -0.66 -1.96
CA ARG A 29 -11.78 -1.11 -3.36
C ARG A 29 -13.24 -0.93 -3.79
N GLN A 30 -14.20 -1.47 -3.03
CA GLN A 30 -15.61 -1.37 -3.36
C GLN A 30 -16.10 0.09 -3.43
N LEU A 31 -15.69 0.94 -2.49
CA LEU A 31 -16.05 2.35 -2.48
C LEU A 31 -15.52 3.09 -3.72
N LEU A 32 -14.26 2.83 -4.09
CA LEU A 32 -13.64 3.44 -5.26
C LEU A 32 -14.27 2.95 -6.57
N GLU A 33 -14.61 1.66 -6.66
CA GLU A 33 -15.33 1.10 -7.82
C GLU A 33 -16.74 1.69 -7.93
N ALA A 34 -17.45 1.83 -6.81
CA ALA A 34 -18.77 2.50 -6.77
C ALA A 34 -18.67 3.97 -7.19
N ALA A 35 -17.53 4.61 -6.95
CA ALA A 35 -17.25 5.97 -7.42
C ALA A 35 -16.81 6.03 -8.90
N GLY A 36 -16.76 4.89 -9.61
CA GLY A 36 -16.47 4.80 -11.04
C GLY A 36 -14.98 4.62 -11.40
N PHE A 37 -14.11 4.37 -10.42
CA PHE A 37 -12.69 4.10 -10.71
C PHE A 37 -12.45 2.63 -11.06
N VAL A 38 -11.48 2.39 -11.95
CA VAL A 38 -10.95 1.04 -12.20
C VAL A 38 -9.82 0.77 -11.21
N VAL A 39 -9.98 -0.24 -10.37
CA VAL A 39 -9.11 -0.49 -9.23
C VAL A 39 -8.38 -1.83 -9.36
N GLY A 40 -7.14 -1.86 -8.87
CA GLY A 40 -6.40 -3.08 -8.58
C GLY A 40 -6.03 -3.15 -7.10
N SER A 41 -5.93 -4.36 -6.53
CA SER A 41 -5.45 -4.53 -5.16
C SER A 41 -4.61 -5.79 -4.97
N LEU A 42 -3.67 -5.72 -4.02
CA LEU A 42 -2.85 -6.83 -3.56
C LEU A 42 -3.00 -6.95 -2.06
N SER A 43 -3.58 -8.05 -1.59
CA SER A 43 -3.83 -8.29 -0.17
C SER A 43 -3.38 -9.68 0.28
N THR A 44 -3.47 -9.96 1.57
CA THR A 44 -3.27 -11.31 2.13
C THR A 44 -4.29 -12.29 1.58
N VAL A 45 -5.49 -11.82 1.25
CA VAL A 45 -6.63 -12.66 0.85
C VAL A 45 -6.64 -12.89 -0.65
N ASP A 46 -6.48 -11.83 -1.42
CA ASP A 46 -6.68 -11.85 -2.87
C ASP A 46 -5.73 -10.92 -3.62
N PHE A 47 -5.60 -11.18 -4.92
CA PHE A 47 -5.07 -10.29 -5.93
C PHE A 47 -6.21 -9.92 -6.87
N TYR A 48 -6.47 -8.64 -7.02
CA TYR A 48 -7.58 -8.12 -7.80
C TYR A 48 -7.08 -7.16 -8.87
N VAL A 49 -7.55 -7.35 -10.10
CA VAL A 49 -7.19 -6.49 -11.24
C VAL A 49 -8.43 -6.23 -12.09
N ALA A 50 -8.96 -5.01 -12.05
CA ALA A 50 -10.05 -4.57 -12.94
C ALA A 50 -11.21 -5.57 -13.05
N GLY A 51 -11.80 -5.98 -11.92
CA GLY A 51 -12.93 -6.91 -11.87
C GLY A 51 -12.54 -8.40 -11.82
N LYS A 52 -11.25 -8.74 -11.98
CA LYS A 52 -10.77 -10.13 -11.92
C LYS A 52 -10.11 -10.40 -10.59
N GLU A 53 -10.67 -11.31 -9.81
CA GLU A 53 -10.15 -11.73 -8.52
C GLU A 53 -9.44 -13.07 -8.62
N LYS A 54 -8.32 -13.20 -7.94
CA LYS A 54 -7.57 -14.43 -7.74
C LYS A 54 -7.19 -14.54 -6.27
N LEU A 55 -7.48 -15.65 -5.62
CA LEU A 55 -7.04 -15.91 -4.25
C LEU A 55 -5.52 -15.85 -4.14
N ASN A 56 -5.02 -15.32 -3.03
CA ASN A 56 -3.59 -15.29 -2.75
C ASN A 56 -3.10 -16.68 -2.33
N ASP A 57 -2.51 -17.41 -3.28
CA ASP A 57 -1.94 -18.73 -3.09
C ASP A 57 -0.45 -18.71 -2.63
N GLN A 58 0.13 -17.50 -2.50
CA GLN A 58 1.57 -17.33 -2.22
C GLN A 58 1.93 -17.44 -0.74
N LYS A 59 0.95 -17.58 0.17
CA LYS A 59 1.15 -17.60 1.64
C LYS A 59 1.98 -16.42 2.16
N MET A 60 1.96 -15.30 1.46
CA MET A 60 2.65 -14.06 1.79
C MET A 60 1.70 -12.88 1.67
N THR A 61 1.62 -12.06 2.71
CA THR A 61 0.80 -10.83 2.70
C THR A 61 1.34 -9.81 1.71
N MET A 62 2.62 -9.52 1.76
CA MET A 62 3.27 -8.62 0.83
C MET A 62 4.23 -9.41 -0.07
N LEU A 63 3.97 -9.42 -1.36
CA LEU A 63 4.77 -10.12 -2.36
C LEU A 63 6.21 -9.58 -2.47
N GLY A 64 7.09 -10.33 -3.10
CA GLY A 64 8.43 -9.87 -3.44
C GLY A 64 8.41 -8.71 -4.45
N LYS A 65 9.46 -7.88 -4.44
CA LYS A 65 9.57 -6.66 -5.27
C LYS A 65 9.19 -6.88 -6.74
N MET A 66 9.72 -7.92 -7.36
CA MET A 66 9.47 -8.18 -8.79
C MET A 66 8.03 -8.62 -9.06
N GLN A 67 7.44 -9.40 -8.15
CA GLN A 67 6.04 -9.81 -8.26
C GLN A 67 5.10 -8.62 -8.12
N ILE A 68 5.35 -7.71 -7.16
CA ILE A 68 4.57 -6.48 -7.03
C ILE A 68 4.65 -5.66 -8.32
N GLN A 69 5.85 -5.46 -8.88
CA GLN A 69 6.03 -4.71 -10.12
C GLN A 69 5.30 -5.36 -11.31
N LYS A 70 5.28 -6.70 -11.36
CA LYS A 70 4.51 -7.45 -12.36
C LYS A 70 3.02 -7.17 -12.25
N TYR A 71 2.44 -7.31 -11.05
CA TYR A 71 1.02 -7.02 -10.83
C TYR A 71 0.65 -5.57 -11.08
N LEU A 72 1.49 -4.62 -10.68
CA LEU A 72 1.27 -3.20 -11.01
C LEU A 72 1.27 -2.97 -12.52
N ARG A 73 2.13 -3.65 -13.27
CA ARG A 73 2.13 -3.58 -14.74
C ARG A 73 0.88 -4.22 -15.35
N GLU A 74 0.41 -5.33 -14.79
CA GLU A 74 -0.87 -5.95 -15.17
C GLU A 74 -2.05 -5.01 -14.91
N MET A 75 -2.06 -4.31 -13.76
CA MET A 75 -3.07 -3.30 -13.42
C MET A 75 -3.08 -2.16 -14.44
N VAL A 76 -1.91 -1.60 -14.79
CA VAL A 76 -1.80 -0.56 -15.83
C VAL A 76 -2.33 -1.07 -17.17
N ALA A 77 -1.92 -2.26 -17.59
CA ALA A 77 -2.36 -2.85 -18.86
C ALA A 77 -3.87 -3.14 -18.89
N ALA A 78 -4.48 -3.39 -17.73
CA ALA A 78 -5.92 -3.58 -17.58
C ALA A 78 -6.71 -2.25 -17.42
N GLY A 79 -6.04 -1.09 -17.49
CA GLY A 79 -6.67 0.22 -17.37
C GLY A 79 -6.99 0.64 -15.94
N CYS A 80 -6.40 0.01 -14.93
CA CYS A 80 -6.55 0.47 -13.56
C CYS A 80 -6.01 1.89 -13.40
N GLN A 81 -6.72 2.70 -12.62
CA GLN A 81 -6.35 4.06 -12.25
C GLN A 81 -5.73 4.09 -10.86
N ILE A 82 -6.16 3.17 -9.99
CA ILE A 82 -5.77 3.10 -8.59
C ILE A 82 -5.26 1.69 -8.28
N ALA A 83 -4.15 1.62 -7.55
CA ALA A 83 -3.62 0.38 -6.97
C ALA A 83 -3.62 0.47 -5.45
N ILE A 84 -4.19 -0.52 -4.75
CA ILE A 84 -4.19 -0.62 -3.29
C ILE A 84 -3.29 -1.78 -2.88
N ILE A 85 -2.28 -1.52 -2.05
CA ILE A 85 -1.26 -2.51 -1.70
C ILE A 85 -1.21 -2.72 -0.19
N GLU A 86 -1.43 -3.95 0.26
CA GLU A 86 -1.18 -4.33 1.64
C GLU A 86 0.32 -4.27 1.92
N THR A 87 0.73 -3.36 2.82
CA THR A 87 2.12 -3.06 3.10
C THR A 87 2.44 -3.44 4.54
N THR A 88 3.22 -4.50 4.74
CA THR A 88 3.51 -5.08 6.06
C THR A 88 4.82 -4.58 6.66
N SER A 89 4.95 -4.66 7.98
CA SER A 89 6.21 -4.36 8.69
C SER A 89 7.34 -5.31 8.29
N GLU A 90 7.04 -6.59 8.10
CA GLU A 90 8.03 -7.57 7.59
C GLU A 90 8.45 -7.23 6.15
N GLY A 91 7.48 -6.85 5.30
CA GLY A 91 7.76 -6.35 3.97
C GLY A 91 8.63 -5.10 3.96
N ALA A 92 8.45 -4.22 4.95
CA ALA A 92 9.28 -3.04 5.13
C ALA A 92 10.73 -3.40 5.50
N VAL A 93 10.93 -4.28 6.48
CA VAL A 93 12.26 -4.77 6.88
C VAL A 93 12.98 -5.44 5.70
N GLN A 94 12.25 -6.15 4.85
CA GLN A 94 12.77 -6.81 3.65
C GLN A 94 12.84 -5.88 2.42
N TYR A 95 12.56 -4.59 2.59
CA TYR A 95 12.56 -3.59 1.52
C TYR A 95 11.65 -3.95 0.33
N ARG A 96 10.56 -4.70 0.55
CA ARG A 96 9.64 -5.13 -0.52
C ARG A 96 8.86 -3.95 -1.11
N HIS A 97 8.69 -2.86 -0.37
CA HIS A 97 8.07 -1.60 -0.78
C HIS A 97 8.95 -0.76 -1.73
N TRP A 98 10.23 -1.08 -1.88
CA TRP A 98 11.11 -0.33 -2.75
C TRP A 98 10.66 -0.41 -4.21
N PHE A 99 10.85 0.68 -4.94
CA PHE A 99 10.43 0.89 -6.32
C PHE A 99 8.92 1.07 -6.52
N ILE A 100 8.15 1.18 -5.44
CA ILE A 100 6.75 1.58 -5.49
C ILE A 100 6.67 3.07 -5.15
N ASN A 101 6.19 3.89 -6.08
CA ASN A 101 5.93 5.30 -5.80
C ASN A 101 4.52 5.42 -5.20
N TYR A 102 4.43 5.35 -3.87
CA TYR A 102 3.17 5.55 -3.16
C TYR A 102 2.72 7.01 -3.19
N ASP A 103 1.42 7.24 -3.21
CA ASP A 103 0.80 8.55 -3.08
C ASP A 103 0.12 8.71 -1.72
N ILE A 104 -0.54 7.66 -1.26
CA ILE A 104 -1.26 7.64 0.01
C ILE A 104 -0.75 6.47 0.84
N ILE A 105 -0.57 6.70 2.13
CA ILE A 105 -0.31 5.64 3.11
C ILE A 105 -1.34 5.71 4.24
N VAL A 106 -1.97 4.56 4.55
CA VAL A 106 -2.99 4.42 5.60
C VAL A 106 -2.45 3.56 6.72
N LEU A 107 -2.52 4.04 7.97
CA LEU A 107 -2.32 3.24 9.18
C LEU A 107 -3.68 2.94 9.80
N THR A 108 -4.10 1.67 9.79
CA THR A 108 -5.37 1.26 10.39
C THR A 108 -5.34 1.33 11.91
N ASN A 109 -4.31 0.77 12.52
CA ASN A 109 -4.05 0.75 13.96
C ASN A 109 -2.62 0.30 14.25
N LEU A 110 -2.18 0.49 15.50
CA LEU A 110 -0.91 -0.02 16.00
C LEU A 110 -1.05 -0.42 17.46
N TYR A 111 -0.73 -1.67 17.75
CA TYR A 111 -0.62 -2.22 19.09
C TYR A 111 0.40 -3.37 19.13
N PRO A 112 0.88 -3.80 20.31
CA PRO A 112 1.87 -4.86 20.42
C PRO A 112 1.39 -6.18 19.80
N GLU A 113 2.04 -6.56 18.71
CA GLU A 113 1.86 -7.83 18.01
C GLU A 113 3.16 -8.17 17.26
N HIS A 114 3.34 -9.41 16.83
CA HIS A 114 4.50 -9.85 16.05
C HIS A 114 5.87 -9.61 16.74
N ILE A 115 5.88 -9.57 18.08
CA ILE A 115 7.12 -9.31 18.85
C ILE A 115 8.17 -10.38 18.56
N GLU A 116 7.73 -11.64 18.37
CA GLU A 116 8.63 -12.77 18.07
C GLU A 116 9.40 -12.55 16.75
N SER A 117 8.75 -12.03 15.71
CA SER A 117 9.37 -11.80 14.40
C SER A 117 10.24 -10.53 14.35
N HIS A 118 9.91 -9.51 15.15
CA HIS A 118 10.64 -8.23 15.17
C HIS A 118 11.61 -8.09 16.35
N GLY A 119 11.49 -8.95 17.38
CA GLY A 119 12.30 -8.92 18.59
C GLY A 119 11.84 -7.91 19.64
N SER A 120 11.08 -6.86 19.27
CA SER A 120 10.44 -5.91 20.20
C SER A 120 9.34 -5.11 19.51
N PHE A 121 8.42 -4.55 20.32
CA PHE A 121 7.39 -3.64 19.82
C PHE A 121 7.99 -2.37 19.17
N GLU A 122 9.05 -1.81 19.75
CA GLU A 122 9.72 -0.64 19.18
C GLU A 122 10.28 -0.90 17.78
N LYS A 123 10.89 -2.07 17.55
CA LYS A 123 11.36 -2.46 16.22
C LYS A 123 10.20 -2.66 15.24
N TYR A 124 9.10 -3.24 15.70
CA TYR A 124 7.88 -3.40 14.91
C TYR A 124 7.29 -2.03 14.50
N LYS A 125 7.15 -1.10 15.46
CA LYS A 125 6.70 0.27 15.23
C LYS A 125 7.64 1.00 14.26
N GLU A 126 8.95 0.88 14.48
CA GLU A 126 9.96 1.51 13.63
C GLU A 126 9.93 0.98 12.19
N ALA A 127 9.69 -0.32 11.99
CA ALA A 127 9.50 -0.90 10.66
C ALA A 127 8.31 -0.27 9.93
N LYS A 128 7.18 -0.02 10.61
CA LYS A 128 6.05 0.69 10.01
C LYS A 128 6.36 2.17 9.75
N LYS A 129 7.01 2.87 10.68
CA LYS A 129 7.45 4.26 10.50
C LYS A 129 8.37 4.42 9.30
N SER A 130 9.20 3.41 9.01
CA SER A 130 10.08 3.44 7.83
C SER A 130 9.31 3.52 6.52
N ILE A 131 8.09 2.96 6.45
CA ILE A 131 7.21 3.05 5.26
C ILE A 131 6.75 4.50 5.09
N PHE A 132 6.33 5.16 6.17
CA PHE A 132 5.89 6.57 6.11
C PHE A 132 7.04 7.48 5.66
N ARG A 133 8.24 7.32 6.22
CA ARG A 133 9.44 8.04 5.77
C ARG A 133 9.76 7.78 4.30
N TYR A 134 9.55 6.57 3.82
CA TYR A 134 9.72 6.23 2.42
C TYR A 134 8.70 6.97 1.55
N VAL A 135 7.41 6.95 1.92
CA VAL A 135 6.34 7.62 1.18
C VAL A 135 6.58 9.14 1.11
N ALA A 136 6.99 9.76 2.21
CA ALA A 136 7.32 11.19 2.24
C ALA A 136 8.44 11.58 1.26
N LYS A 137 9.35 10.64 0.94
CA LYS A 137 10.44 10.83 -0.04
C LYS A 137 10.07 10.44 -1.47
N CYS A 138 8.92 9.83 -1.68
CA CYS A 138 8.44 9.48 -3.01
C CYS A 138 8.19 10.74 -3.85
N LYS A 139 8.50 10.66 -5.15
CA LYS A 139 8.24 11.77 -6.08
C LYS A 139 6.74 12.03 -6.21
N ARG A 140 6.35 13.29 -6.22
CA ARG A 140 4.98 13.67 -6.62
C ARG A 140 4.76 13.33 -8.08
N LYS A 141 3.57 12.83 -8.38
CA LYS A 141 3.15 12.42 -9.72
C LYS A 141 2.08 13.34 -10.26
N GLU A 142 2.15 13.62 -11.55
CA GLU A 142 1.03 14.18 -12.29
C GLU A 142 0.19 12.99 -12.82
N ASN A 143 -0.78 12.53 -12.05
CA ASN A 143 -1.69 11.50 -12.53
C ASN A 143 -2.98 12.15 -13.04
N ARG A 144 -2.95 12.60 -14.27
CA ARG A 144 -4.09 13.24 -14.96
C ARG A 144 -5.28 12.29 -15.15
N ASN A 145 -5.06 10.99 -15.08
CA ASN A 145 -6.12 9.99 -15.27
C ASN A 145 -7.03 9.81 -14.05
N VAL A 146 -6.63 10.29 -12.87
CA VAL A 146 -7.40 10.14 -11.63
C VAL A 146 -7.97 11.46 -11.16
N LEU A 147 -7.14 12.49 -10.98
CA LEU A 147 -7.56 13.78 -10.41
C LEU A 147 -7.32 14.98 -11.35
N GLY A 148 -6.66 14.77 -12.47
CA GLY A 148 -6.29 15.87 -13.38
C GLY A 148 -5.20 16.81 -12.87
N GLU A 149 -4.74 16.61 -11.63
CA GLU A 149 -3.82 17.49 -10.90
C GLU A 149 -2.63 16.72 -10.31
N LEU A 150 -1.68 17.48 -9.78
CA LEU A 150 -0.54 16.93 -9.04
C LEU A 150 -1.02 16.24 -7.74
N ILE A 151 -0.76 14.95 -7.61
CA ILE A 151 -1.18 14.18 -6.44
C ILE A 151 -0.25 14.50 -5.25
N PRO A 152 -0.78 15.02 -4.13
CA PRO A 152 0.02 15.19 -2.92
C PRO A 152 0.37 13.83 -2.30
N LYS A 153 1.43 13.79 -1.51
CA LYS A 153 1.69 12.65 -0.62
C LYS A 153 0.86 12.81 0.64
N VAL A 154 0.06 11.79 0.95
CA VAL A 154 -0.92 11.84 2.04
C VAL A 154 -0.69 10.69 3.02
N ALA A 155 -0.61 11.01 4.30
CA ALA A 155 -0.66 10.04 5.39
C ALA A 155 -2.04 10.11 6.07
N ILE A 156 -2.71 8.97 6.17
CA ILE A 156 -3.98 8.81 6.88
C ILE A 156 -3.73 7.90 8.08
N VAL A 157 -4.00 8.41 9.27
CA VAL A 157 -3.74 7.69 10.53
C VAL A 157 -5.01 7.72 11.38
N ASN A 158 -5.33 6.61 12.05
CA ASN A 158 -6.39 6.60 13.04
C ASN A 158 -6.02 7.55 14.20
N GLY A 159 -6.79 8.63 14.34
CA GLY A 159 -6.55 9.68 15.34
C GLY A 159 -6.71 9.23 16.80
N GLU A 160 -7.38 8.09 17.06
CA GLU A 160 -7.49 7.48 18.39
C GLU A 160 -6.22 6.69 18.79
N SER A 161 -5.30 6.46 17.85
CA SER A 161 -4.04 5.78 18.16
C SER A 161 -3.13 6.68 18.98
N GLU A 162 -2.64 6.21 20.13
CA GLU A 162 -1.63 6.91 20.94
C GLU A 162 -0.34 7.25 20.18
N TYR A 163 -0.06 6.53 19.08
CA TYR A 163 1.09 6.72 18.20
C TYR A 163 0.81 7.62 16.99
N ALA A 164 -0.41 8.13 16.82
CA ALA A 164 -0.81 8.88 15.63
C ALA A 164 0.17 9.99 15.26
N ASN A 165 0.56 10.81 16.23
CA ASN A 165 1.48 11.93 16.04
C ASN A 165 2.88 11.49 15.56
N GLU A 166 3.34 10.31 15.97
CA GLU A 166 4.63 9.78 15.53
C GLU A 166 4.62 9.41 14.02
N PHE A 167 3.45 9.05 13.46
CA PHE A 167 3.29 8.71 12.05
C PHE A 167 2.95 9.92 11.17
N LEU A 168 2.45 11.00 11.76
CA LEU A 168 2.15 12.26 11.05
C LEU A 168 3.33 13.24 11.03
N ALA A 169 4.45 12.91 11.65
CA ALA A 169 5.63 13.76 11.74
C ALA A 169 6.55 13.74 10.50
N PHE A 170 6.16 13.06 9.40
CA PHE A 170 6.98 12.86 8.19
C PHE A 170 6.52 13.68 7.00
#